data_0037af426ef1f839c0540c5efe20018b
#
_entry.id   0037af426ef1f839c0540c5efe20018b
#
_cell.length_a   1.000
_cell.length_b   1.000
_cell.length_c   1.000
_cell.angle_alpha   90.00
_cell.angle_beta   90.00
_cell.angle_gamma   90.00
#
_symmetry.space_group_name_H-M   'P 1'
#
loop_
_entity.id
_entity.type
_entity.pdbx_description
1 polymer ?
#
loop_
_entity_poly.entity_id
_entity_poly.type
_entity_poly.pdbx_seq_one_letter_code
_entity_poly.pdbx_strand_id
1 'polypeptide(L)'
;MATGRPATGFGWRVYGLGVVALSLVCLAWGGFDPGQAAPKALPDRAVLAFAAAVFMVVAGAAIEWRRTTAWAAASLTAYYALVVCVLMDGPGLVVSYAEYGSYSNVAEQLAIAAAGLIVYATDAQINAVLAARLTRLGQMIFGVCALFFGGAHFFYMNLTAPLVPKWLPPSQEFWGYATGFGHIAAGLAILTGVQARLASILLTVMFASFTPLVHVPILLVDVRFDLLPGSAGIGFVVT
;
A
#
# COMPACT_ATOMS: atom_id res chain seq x y z
N MET A 1 -6.61 30.35 -20.36
CA MET A 1 -6.71 28.92 -20.75
C MET A 1 -5.42 28.23 -20.30
N ALA A 2 -5.45 27.55 -19.17
CA ALA A 2 -4.29 26.77 -18.69
C ALA A 2 -4.32 25.42 -19.39
N THR A 3 -3.45 25.23 -20.37
CA THR A 3 -3.20 23.92 -20.97
C THR A 3 -2.47 23.07 -19.93
N GLY A 4 -3.26 22.38 -19.10
CA GLY A 4 -2.72 21.32 -18.24
C GLY A 4 -2.03 20.29 -19.14
N ARG A 5 -0.71 20.17 -19.00
CA ARG A 5 0.04 19.07 -19.63
C ARG A 5 -0.54 17.76 -19.12
N PRO A 6 -1.03 16.88 -20.00
CA PRO A 6 -1.46 15.56 -19.53
C PRO A 6 -0.27 14.89 -18.86
N ALA A 7 -0.49 14.35 -17.67
CA ALA A 7 0.51 13.53 -16.99
C ALA A 7 0.95 12.40 -17.95
N THR A 8 2.17 12.50 -18.46
CA THR A 8 2.74 11.55 -19.43
C THR A 8 3.21 10.25 -18.77
N GLY A 9 2.99 10.08 -17.45
CA GLY A 9 3.41 8.92 -16.68
C GLY A 9 2.32 7.86 -16.59
N PHE A 10 2.72 6.59 -16.48
CA PHE A 10 1.82 5.45 -16.27
C PHE A 10 1.39 5.26 -14.81
N GLY A 11 1.85 6.11 -13.88
CA GLY A 11 1.63 5.95 -12.44
C GLY A 11 0.16 5.83 -12.02
N TRP A 12 -0.74 6.59 -12.64
CA TRP A 12 -2.17 6.51 -12.38
C TRP A 12 -2.77 5.14 -12.74
N ARG A 13 -2.31 4.51 -13.83
CA ARG A 13 -2.73 3.14 -14.21
C ARG A 13 -2.20 2.10 -13.23
N VAL A 14 -0.93 2.20 -12.86
CA VAL A 14 -0.34 1.30 -11.86
C VAL A 14 -1.12 1.39 -10.55
N TYR A 15 -1.51 2.59 -10.12
CA TYR A 15 -2.33 2.78 -8.94
C TYR A 15 -3.72 2.12 -9.08
N GLY A 16 -4.44 2.41 -10.18
CA GLY A 16 -5.77 1.84 -10.43
C GLY A 16 -5.75 0.31 -10.51
N LEU A 17 -4.83 -0.25 -11.30
CA LEU A 17 -4.67 -1.71 -11.42
C LEU A 17 -4.25 -2.37 -10.10
N GLY A 18 -3.38 -1.72 -9.31
CA GLY A 18 -2.99 -2.18 -7.99
C GLY A 18 -4.18 -2.28 -7.03
N VAL A 19 -5.03 -1.25 -6.99
CA VAL A 19 -6.26 -1.27 -6.19
C VAL A 19 -7.22 -2.35 -6.67
N VAL A 20 -7.40 -2.54 -7.99
CA VAL A 20 -8.23 -3.63 -8.53
C VAL A 20 -7.69 -4.99 -8.11
N ALA A 21 -6.39 -5.23 -8.25
CA ALA A 21 -5.77 -6.50 -7.88
C ALA A 21 -5.97 -6.83 -6.39
N LEU A 22 -5.70 -5.85 -5.50
CA LEU A 22 -5.92 -5.99 -4.06
C LEU A 22 -7.39 -6.31 -3.75
N SER A 23 -8.30 -5.58 -4.38
CA SER A 23 -9.75 -5.77 -4.17
C SER A 23 -10.23 -7.16 -4.61
N LEU A 24 -9.70 -7.69 -5.72
CA LEU A 24 -10.03 -9.03 -6.18
C LEU A 24 -9.55 -10.10 -5.18
N VAL A 25 -8.40 -9.89 -4.55
CA VAL A 25 -7.92 -10.77 -3.47
C VAL A 25 -8.88 -10.70 -2.27
N CYS A 26 -9.31 -9.50 -1.85
CA CYS A 26 -10.29 -9.33 -0.78
C CYS A 26 -11.63 -10.04 -1.09
N LEU A 27 -12.10 -9.95 -2.33
CA LEU A 27 -13.31 -10.66 -2.78
C LEU A 27 -13.13 -12.18 -2.74
N ALA A 28 -11.98 -12.68 -3.16
CA ALA A 28 -11.68 -14.11 -3.15
C ALA A 28 -11.58 -14.67 -1.72
N TRP A 29 -11.04 -13.90 -0.78
CA TRP A 29 -10.93 -14.30 0.63
C TRP A 29 -12.21 -14.05 1.44
N GLY A 30 -13.13 -13.24 0.94
CA GLY A 30 -14.38 -12.90 1.63
C GLY A 30 -14.19 -12.03 2.87
N GLY A 31 -13.13 -11.23 2.94
CA GLY A 31 -12.76 -10.39 4.07
C GLY A 31 -12.21 -9.03 3.69
N PHE A 32 -11.98 -8.18 4.69
CA PHE A 32 -11.19 -6.97 4.51
C PHE A 32 -9.73 -7.33 4.21
N ASP A 33 -9.02 -6.41 3.55
CA ASP A 33 -7.57 -6.46 3.45
C ASP A 33 -6.95 -6.64 4.85
N PRO A 34 -5.96 -7.55 5.01
CA PRO A 34 -5.28 -7.74 6.30
C PRO A 34 -4.71 -6.46 6.91
N GLY A 35 -4.28 -5.49 6.08
CA GLY A 35 -3.85 -4.17 6.52
C GLY A 35 -4.97 -3.26 7.00
N GLN A 36 -6.25 -3.60 6.73
CA GLN A 36 -7.40 -2.85 7.19
C GLN A 36 -7.89 -3.45 8.51
N ALA A 37 -7.46 -2.90 9.65
CA ALA A 37 -7.78 -3.41 10.98
C ALA A 37 -9.26 -3.19 11.39
N ALA A 38 -10.18 -3.64 10.54
CA ALA A 38 -11.61 -3.52 10.78
C ALA A 38 -12.00 -4.18 12.11
N PRO A 39 -12.72 -3.47 13.02
CA PRO A 39 -13.10 -4.00 14.33
C PRO A 39 -13.80 -5.36 14.21
N LYS A 40 -13.40 -6.32 15.05
CA LYS A 40 -13.99 -7.67 15.06
C LYS A 40 -15.49 -7.65 15.42
N ALA A 41 -15.92 -6.68 16.22
CA ALA A 41 -17.30 -6.50 16.65
C ALA A 41 -18.17 -5.73 15.63
N LEU A 42 -17.67 -5.46 14.44
CA LEU A 42 -18.42 -4.75 13.41
C LEU A 42 -19.63 -5.59 12.97
N PRO A 43 -20.88 -5.07 13.06
CA PRO A 43 -22.06 -5.80 12.60
C PRO A 43 -21.93 -6.05 11.09
N ASP A 44 -22.45 -7.19 10.63
CA ASP A 44 -22.43 -7.58 9.21
C ASP A 44 -21.06 -7.45 8.53
N ARG A 45 -19.99 -7.75 9.29
CA ARG A 45 -18.59 -7.57 8.88
C ARG A 45 -18.28 -8.12 7.49
N ALA A 46 -18.84 -9.30 7.15
CA ALA A 46 -18.67 -9.91 5.83
C ALA A 46 -19.32 -9.10 4.71
N VAL A 47 -20.53 -8.56 4.95
CA VAL A 47 -21.23 -7.70 3.98
C VAL A 47 -20.46 -6.39 3.77
N LEU A 48 -19.96 -5.81 4.86
CA LEU A 48 -19.15 -4.57 4.78
C LEU A 48 -17.81 -4.81 4.07
N ALA A 49 -17.15 -5.94 4.32
CA ALA A 49 -15.93 -6.30 3.61
C ALA A 49 -16.18 -6.48 2.11
N PHE A 50 -17.27 -7.17 1.75
CA PHE A 50 -17.68 -7.32 0.35
C PHE A 50 -17.98 -5.96 -0.30
N ALA A 51 -18.74 -5.10 0.38
CA ALA A 51 -19.07 -3.75 -0.11
C ALA A 51 -17.79 -2.89 -0.30
N ALA A 52 -16.85 -2.94 0.64
CA ALA A 52 -15.58 -2.26 0.54
C ALA A 52 -14.75 -2.78 -0.66
N ALA A 53 -14.67 -4.09 -0.83
CA ALA A 53 -13.95 -4.69 -1.96
C ALA A 53 -14.58 -4.34 -3.30
N VAL A 54 -15.92 -4.37 -3.42
CA VAL A 54 -16.63 -3.95 -4.63
C VAL A 54 -16.40 -2.45 -4.90
N PHE A 55 -16.47 -1.61 -3.88
CA PHE A 55 -16.15 -0.18 -4.01
C PHE A 55 -14.72 0.01 -4.56
N MET A 56 -13.74 -0.68 -4.00
CA MET A 56 -12.34 -0.57 -4.43
C MET A 56 -12.16 -1.08 -5.87
N VAL A 57 -12.81 -2.19 -6.29
CA VAL A 57 -12.78 -2.66 -7.69
C VAL A 57 -13.34 -1.59 -8.63
N VAL A 58 -14.52 -1.06 -8.30
CA VAL A 58 -15.19 -0.06 -9.15
C VAL A 58 -14.36 1.22 -9.23
N ALA A 59 -13.88 1.72 -8.10
CA ALA A 59 -13.05 2.92 -8.05
C ALA A 59 -11.70 2.71 -8.75
N GLY A 60 -11.02 1.58 -8.52
CA GLY A 60 -9.77 1.24 -9.19
C GLY A 60 -9.93 1.12 -10.71
N ALA A 61 -10.99 0.46 -11.17
CA ALA A 61 -11.33 0.38 -12.60
C ALA A 61 -11.68 1.76 -13.17
N ALA A 62 -12.40 2.60 -12.43
CA ALA A 62 -12.76 3.95 -12.85
C ALA A 62 -11.53 4.89 -12.98
N ILE A 63 -10.41 4.57 -12.30
CA ILE A 63 -9.14 5.28 -12.51
C ILE A 63 -8.63 5.08 -13.94
N GLU A 64 -8.82 3.90 -14.54
CA GLU A 64 -8.32 3.58 -15.88
C GLU A 64 -9.01 4.40 -16.99
N TRP A 65 -10.09 5.09 -16.66
CA TRP A 65 -10.81 5.94 -17.60
C TRP A 65 -10.58 7.42 -17.30
N ARG A 66 -9.92 8.13 -18.18
CA ARG A 66 -9.51 9.54 -18.00
C ARG A 66 -10.61 10.49 -17.50
N ARG A 67 -11.87 10.23 -17.86
CA ARG A 67 -13.00 11.08 -17.43
C ARG A 67 -13.36 10.93 -15.96
N THR A 68 -13.05 9.78 -15.39
CA THR A 68 -13.40 9.41 -14.01
C THR A 68 -12.18 9.34 -13.08
N THR A 69 -10.94 9.36 -13.62
CA THR A 69 -9.68 9.22 -12.86
C THR A 69 -9.64 10.13 -11.63
N ALA A 70 -9.92 11.43 -11.78
CA ALA A 70 -9.85 12.37 -10.67
C ALA A 70 -10.86 12.05 -9.55
N TRP A 71 -12.11 11.76 -9.92
CA TRP A 71 -13.16 11.43 -8.94
C TRP A 71 -12.88 10.10 -8.23
N ALA A 72 -12.45 9.10 -8.99
CA ALA A 72 -12.08 7.79 -8.45
C ALA A 72 -10.87 7.89 -7.51
N ALA A 73 -9.84 8.65 -7.87
CA ALA A 73 -8.69 8.88 -7.02
C ALA A 73 -9.07 9.64 -5.74
N ALA A 74 -9.94 10.66 -5.82
CA ALA A 74 -10.43 11.38 -4.65
C ALA A 74 -11.22 10.46 -3.71
N SER A 75 -12.11 9.59 -4.25
CA SER A 75 -12.91 8.67 -3.44
C SER A 75 -12.05 7.61 -2.75
N LEU A 76 -11.04 7.05 -3.43
CA LEU A 76 -10.08 6.14 -2.82
C LEU A 76 -9.22 6.83 -1.76
N THR A 77 -8.75 8.05 -2.03
CA THR A 77 -8.02 8.84 -1.02
C THR A 77 -8.85 9.04 0.24
N ALA A 78 -10.12 9.45 0.08
CA ALA A 78 -11.02 9.64 1.21
C ALA A 78 -11.31 8.31 1.94
N TYR A 79 -11.52 7.22 1.21
CA TYR A 79 -11.74 5.90 1.79
C TYR A 79 -10.54 5.46 2.65
N TYR A 80 -9.35 5.46 2.08
CA TYR A 80 -8.16 5.02 2.82
C TYR A 80 -7.80 5.96 3.97
N ALA A 81 -7.88 7.27 3.77
CA ALA A 81 -7.53 8.23 4.82
C ALA A 81 -8.55 8.27 5.96
N LEU A 82 -9.85 8.29 5.65
CA LEU A 82 -10.90 8.50 6.67
C LEU A 82 -11.46 7.18 7.18
N VAL A 83 -11.84 6.26 6.27
CA VAL A 83 -12.49 5.02 6.69
C VAL A 83 -11.44 4.05 7.24
N VAL A 84 -10.36 3.83 6.50
CA VAL A 84 -9.35 2.86 6.92
C VAL A 84 -8.48 3.43 8.04
N CYS A 85 -7.69 4.49 7.79
CA CYS A 85 -6.73 4.98 8.78
C CYS A 85 -7.40 5.56 10.05
N VAL A 86 -8.53 6.28 9.93
CA VAL A 86 -9.14 6.92 11.10
C VAL A 86 -10.13 5.98 11.79
N LEU A 87 -11.06 5.37 11.07
CA LEU A 87 -12.15 4.59 11.69
C LEU A 87 -11.77 3.14 11.97
N MET A 88 -10.96 2.49 11.12
CA MET A 88 -10.58 1.09 11.30
C MET A 88 -9.29 0.97 12.12
N ASP A 89 -8.20 1.60 11.67
CA ASP A 89 -6.86 1.46 12.27
C ASP A 89 -6.66 2.37 13.48
N GLY A 90 -7.29 3.56 13.49
CA GLY A 90 -7.13 4.56 14.54
C GLY A 90 -7.42 4.04 15.95
N PRO A 91 -8.50 3.31 16.22
CA PRO A 91 -8.76 2.71 17.53
C PRO A 91 -7.65 1.74 17.96
N GLY A 92 -7.13 0.92 17.04
CA GLY A 92 -6.01 0.02 17.27
C GLY A 92 -4.74 0.78 17.64
N LEU A 93 -4.44 1.86 16.91
CA LEU A 93 -3.28 2.71 17.17
C LEU A 93 -3.35 3.35 18.58
N VAL A 94 -4.53 3.78 19.03
CA VAL A 94 -4.70 4.35 20.38
C VAL A 94 -4.49 3.29 21.47
N VAL A 95 -4.97 2.07 21.26
CA VAL A 95 -4.82 0.96 22.23
C VAL A 95 -3.39 0.45 22.28
N SER A 96 -2.76 0.29 21.11
CA SER A 96 -1.41 -0.28 20.96
C SER A 96 -0.37 0.79 20.59
N TYR A 97 -0.48 1.98 21.17
CA TYR A 97 0.41 3.12 20.83
C TYR A 97 1.90 2.87 21.11
N ALA A 98 2.25 1.89 21.93
CA ALA A 98 3.63 1.50 22.20
C ALA A 98 4.20 0.50 21.18
N GLU A 99 3.36 -0.03 20.31
CA GLU A 99 3.75 -1.04 19.32
C GLU A 99 4.08 -0.39 17.97
N TYR A 100 5.29 -0.63 17.48
CA TYR A 100 5.71 -0.09 16.19
C TYR A 100 4.83 -0.58 15.03
N GLY A 101 4.36 -1.84 15.09
CA GLY A 101 3.48 -2.44 14.09
C GLY A 101 2.21 -1.66 13.83
N SER A 102 1.61 -1.07 14.88
CA SER A 102 0.40 -0.24 14.72
C SER A 102 0.63 0.97 13.81
N TYR A 103 1.79 1.63 13.96
CA TYR A 103 2.17 2.76 13.11
C TYR A 103 2.52 2.30 11.70
N SER A 104 3.23 1.17 11.55
CA SER A 104 3.56 0.60 10.25
C SER A 104 2.32 0.23 9.46
N ASN A 105 1.32 -0.38 10.11
CA ASN A 105 0.05 -0.72 9.50
C ASN A 105 -0.71 0.52 8.98
N VAL A 106 -0.84 1.56 9.82
CA VAL A 106 -1.43 2.84 9.40
C VAL A 106 -0.64 3.45 8.23
N ALA A 107 0.70 3.37 8.27
CA ALA A 107 1.54 3.90 7.20
C ALA A 107 1.30 3.20 5.86
N GLU A 108 1.05 1.89 5.84
CA GLU A 108 0.72 1.14 4.63
C GLU A 108 -0.56 1.68 3.98
N GLN A 109 -1.62 1.84 4.75
CA GLN A 109 -2.90 2.35 4.26
C GLN A 109 -2.82 3.83 3.86
N LEU A 110 -2.08 4.61 4.63
CA LEU A 110 -1.89 6.03 4.36
C LEU A 110 -1.03 6.27 3.10
N ALA A 111 -0.10 5.36 2.78
CA ALA A 111 0.66 5.42 1.53
C ALA A 111 -0.24 5.23 0.31
N ILE A 112 -1.26 4.36 0.39
CA ILE A 112 -2.25 4.17 -0.67
C ILE A 112 -3.11 5.45 -0.82
N ALA A 113 -3.54 6.05 0.29
CA ALA A 113 -4.23 7.34 0.27
C ALA A 113 -3.39 8.46 -0.35
N ALA A 114 -2.10 8.53 0.00
CA ALA A 114 -1.16 9.51 -0.53
C ALA A 114 -0.96 9.36 -2.04
N ALA A 115 -0.87 8.13 -2.54
CA ALA A 115 -0.80 7.84 -3.97
C ALA A 115 -2.07 8.31 -4.70
N GLY A 116 -3.25 8.02 -4.15
CA GLY A 116 -4.53 8.51 -4.67
C GLY A 116 -4.59 10.05 -4.71
N LEU A 117 -4.11 10.72 -3.66
CA LEU A 117 -4.05 12.19 -3.60
C LEU A 117 -3.16 12.77 -4.71
N ILE A 118 -2.02 12.14 -4.98
CA ILE A 118 -1.13 12.55 -6.07
C ILE A 118 -1.81 12.36 -7.42
N VAL A 119 -2.47 11.21 -7.65
CA VAL A 119 -3.24 10.95 -8.88
C VAL A 119 -4.34 11.98 -9.06
N TYR A 120 -5.12 12.26 -8.00
CA TYR A 120 -6.12 13.32 -8.02
C TYR A 120 -5.53 14.66 -8.41
N ALA A 121 -4.48 15.09 -7.70
CA ALA A 121 -3.86 16.40 -7.91
C ALA A 121 -3.29 16.60 -9.32
N THR A 122 -2.84 15.51 -9.96
CA THR A 122 -2.25 15.56 -11.30
C THR A 122 -3.28 15.49 -12.43
N ASP A 123 -4.47 14.92 -12.17
CA ASP A 123 -5.49 14.71 -13.20
C ASP A 123 -6.73 15.63 -13.04
N ALA A 124 -6.98 16.14 -11.83
CA ALA A 124 -8.10 17.04 -11.57
C ALA A 124 -7.90 18.41 -12.21
N GLN A 125 -9.00 18.97 -12.72
CA GLN A 125 -9.01 20.32 -13.31
C GLN A 125 -9.11 21.39 -12.21
N ILE A 126 -8.08 21.49 -11.39
CA ILE A 126 -7.92 22.46 -10.30
C ILE A 126 -6.82 23.46 -10.64
N ASN A 127 -6.74 24.57 -9.88
CA ASN A 127 -5.68 25.54 -10.14
C ASN A 127 -4.28 24.93 -9.87
N ALA A 128 -3.27 25.38 -10.62
CA ALA A 128 -1.92 24.83 -10.60
C ALA A 128 -1.25 24.91 -9.22
N VAL A 129 -1.55 25.95 -8.43
CA VAL A 129 -0.99 26.13 -7.08
C VAL A 129 -1.55 25.07 -6.14
N LEU A 130 -2.86 24.83 -6.18
CA LEU A 130 -3.50 23.78 -5.37
C LEU A 130 -3.00 22.39 -5.79
N ALA A 131 -2.93 22.12 -7.09
CA ALA A 131 -2.40 20.87 -7.64
C ALA A 131 -0.97 20.60 -7.12
N ALA A 132 -0.09 21.59 -7.19
CA ALA A 132 1.27 21.47 -6.69
C ALA A 132 1.33 21.22 -5.17
N ARG A 133 0.48 21.91 -4.39
CA ARG A 133 0.40 21.72 -2.92
C ARG A 133 -0.09 20.32 -2.55
N LEU A 134 -1.14 19.83 -3.20
CA LEU A 134 -1.68 18.49 -2.94
C LEU A 134 -0.70 17.41 -3.38
N THR A 135 -0.04 17.56 -4.52
CA THR A 135 1.02 16.64 -4.94
C THR A 135 2.15 16.61 -3.91
N ARG A 136 2.60 17.79 -3.45
CA ARG A 136 3.65 17.86 -2.43
C ARG A 136 3.21 17.26 -1.11
N LEU A 137 1.96 17.49 -0.68
CA LEU A 137 1.40 16.87 0.52
C LEU A 137 1.41 15.33 0.41
N GLY A 138 0.92 14.77 -0.71
CA GLY A 138 0.97 13.33 -0.95
C GLY A 138 2.39 12.77 -0.93
N GLN A 139 3.36 13.48 -1.53
CA GLN A 139 4.78 13.09 -1.47
C GLN A 139 5.32 13.09 -0.03
N MET A 140 4.98 14.11 0.75
CA MET A 140 5.43 14.19 2.16
C MET A 140 4.83 13.06 2.99
N ILE A 141 3.53 12.78 2.85
CA ILE A 141 2.87 11.66 3.52
C ILE A 141 3.55 10.36 3.13
N PHE A 142 3.72 10.10 1.84
CA PHE A 142 4.38 8.88 1.35
C PHE A 142 5.83 8.77 1.84
N GLY A 143 6.58 9.87 1.87
CA GLY A 143 7.95 9.90 2.40
C GLY A 143 8.01 9.50 3.88
N VAL A 144 7.06 9.98 4.71
CA VAL A 144 6.94 9.55 6.10
C VAL A 144 6.58 8.07 6.19
N CYS A 145 5.63 7.59 5.37
CA CYS A 145 5.29 6.16 5.33
C CYS A 145 6.50 5.29 4.99
N ALA A 146 7.32 5.72 4.03
CA ALA A 146 8.55 5.01 3.67
C ALA A 146 9.55 4.90 4.85
N LEU A 147 9.61 5.90 5.74
CA LEU A 147 10.42 5.78 6.96
C LEU A 147 9.88 4.70 7.91
N PHE A 148 8.55 4.59 8.05
CA PHE A 148 7.93 3.52 8.83
C PHE A 148 8.17 2.14 8.21
N PHE A 149 8.07 2.01 6.89
CA PHE A 149 8.42 0.75 6.20
C PHE A 149 9.86 0.35 6.45
N GLY A 150 10.78 1.30 6.33
CA GLY A 150 12.18 1.06 6.64
C GLY A 150 12.40 0.63 8.08
N GLY A 151 11.79 1.33 9.03
CA GLY A 151 11.86 0.99 10.46
C GLY A 151 11.35 -0.42 10.76
N ALA A 152 10.26 -0.86 10.12
CA ALA A 152 9.71 -2.19 10.31
C ALA A 152 10.73 -3.30 10.04
N HIS A 153 11.62 -3.12 9.06
CA HIS A 153 12.71 -4.06 8.78
C HIS A 153 13.73 -4.17 9.92
N PHE A 154 13.88 -3.15 10.74
CA PHE A 154 14.77 -3.20 11.91
C PHE A 154 14.06 -3.73 13.14
N PHE A 155 12.79 -3.35 13.36
CA PHE A 155 12.03 -3.82 14.51
C PHE A 155 11.57 -5.28 14.38
N TYR A 156 11.27 -5.73 13.16
CA TYR A 156 10.70 -7.04 12.87
C TYR A 156 11.57 -7.88 11.93
N MET A 157 12.92 -7.82 12.10
CA MET A 157 13.86 -8.58 11.28
C MET A 157 13.56 -10.09 11.32
N ASN A 158 13.14 -10.61 12.47
CA ASN A 158 12.74 -12.01 12.64
C ASN A 158 11.53 -12.41 11.78
N LEU A 159 10.70 -11.46 11.37
CA LEU A 159 9.55 -11.68 10.48
C LEU A 159 9.89 -11.35 9.02
N THR A 160 10.72 -10.34 8.77
CA THR A 160 11.03 -9.88 7.42
C THR A 160 12.14 -10.68 6.74
N ALA A 161 13.19 -11.09 7.48
CA ALA A 161 14.28 -11.89 6.91
C ALA A 161 13.80 -13.23 6.32
N PRO A 162 12.93 -14.02 6.96
CA PRO A 162 12.43 -15.28 6.39
C PRO A 162 11.68 -15.13 5.07
N LEU A 163 11.16 -13.94 4.73
CA LEU A 163 10.49 -13.66 3.47
C LEU A 163 11.46 -13.59 2.29
N VAL A 164 12.74 -13.33 2.57
CA VAL A 164 13.78 -13.30 1.53
C VAL A 164 14.12 -14.72 1.11
N PRO A 165 14.19 -15.02 -0.20
CA PRO A 165 14.58 -16.34 -0.68
C PRO A 165 15.94 -16.80 -0.14
N LYS A 166 16.02 -18.02 0.42
CA LYS A 166 17.24 -18.56 1.03
C LYS A 166 18.41 -18.70 0.06
N TRP A 167 18.12 -18.79 -1.25
CA TRP A 167 19.14 -18.90 -2.30
C TRP A 167 19.79 -17.57 -2.67
N LEU A 168 19.25 -16.44 -2.16
CA LEU A 168 19.74 -15.10 -2.50
C LEU A 168 20.96 -14.73 -1.62
N PRO A 169 22.18 -14.65 -2.18
CA PRO A 169 23.35 -14.30 -1.41
C PRO A 169 23.35 -12.78 -1.07
N PRO A 170 24.02 -12.31 0.00
CA PRO A 170 24.83 -13.11 0.91
C PRO A 170 24.03 -13.76 2.05
N SER A 171 22.91 -13.16 2.52
CA SER A 171 22.02 -13.73 3.53
C SER A 171 20.64 -13.05 3.51
N GLN A 172 19.65 -13.68 4.16
CA GLN A 172 18.32 -13.14 4.29
C GLN A 172 18.33 -11.82 5.10
N GLU A 173 19.07 -11.77 6.19
CA GLU A 173 19.19 -10.58 7.04
C GLU A 173 19.85 -9.41 6.29
N PHE A 174 20.85 -9.69 5.47
CA PHE A 174 21.47 -8.66 4.63
C PHE A 174 20.43 -7.93 3.78
N TRP A 175 19.57 -8.69 3.11
CA TRP A 175 18.53 -8.12 2.27
C TRP A 175 17.43 -7.45 3.10
N GLY A 176 17.10 -7.98 4.27
CA GLY A 176 16.22 -7.33 5.23
C GLY A 176 16.72 -5.93 5.60
N TYR A 177 17.98 -5.82 6.02
CA TYR A 177 18.62 -4.52 6.34
C TYR A 177 18.75 -3.62 5.11
N ALA A 178 19.21 -4.15 3.97
CA ALA A 178 19.35 -3.37 2.74
C ALA A 178 18.02 -2.76 2.30
N THR A 179 16.92 -3.51 2.40
CA THR A 179 15.56 -3.03 2.14
C THR A 179 15.16 -1.93 3.13
N GLY A 180 15.41 -2.14 4.43
CA GLY A 180 15.13 -1.13 5.45
C GLY A 180 15.88 0.19 5.19
N PHE A 181 17.18 0.13 4.93
CA PHE A 181 17.96 1.31 4.55
C PHE A 181 17.48 1.95 3.25
N GLY A 182 17.11 1.13 2.26
CA GLY A 182 16.55 1.61 1.00
C GLY A 182 15.27 2.43 1.19
N HIS A 183 14.36 1.96 2.03
CA HIS A 183 13.13 2.69 2.38
C HIS A 183 13.42 4.01 3.11
N ILE A 184 14.30 3.99 4.11
CA ILE A 184 14.68 5.20 4.87
C ILE A 184 15.33 6.23 3.95
N ALA A 185 16.31 5.82 3.14
CA ALA A 185 16.98 6.71 2.21
C ALA A 185 15.99 7.31 1.19
N ALA A 186 15.09 6.51 0.64
CA ALA A 186 14.06 6.97 -0.28
C ALA A 186 13.06 7.90 0.40
N GLY A 187 12.61 7.59 1.62
CA GLY A 187 11.73 8.45 2.41
C GLY A 187 12.36 9.83 2.64
N LEU A 188 13.61 9.88 3.10
CA LEU A 188 14.34 11.13 3.31
C LEU A 188 14.54 11.91 2.01
N ALA A 189 14.88 11.24 0.91
CA ALA A 189 15.03 11.87 -0.40
C ALA A 189 13.73 12.51 -0.90
N ILE A 190 12.59 11.84 -0.71
CA ILE A 190 11.26 12.35 -1.07
C ILE A 190 10.87 13.54 -0.17
N LEU A 191 11.12 13.44 1.13
CA LEU A 191 10.81 14.49 2.10
C LEU A 191 11.61 15.76 1.87
N THR A 192 12.90 15.63 1.59
CA THR A 192 13.79 16.77 1.32
C THR A 192 13.68 17.30 -0.11
N GLY A 193 13.19 16.49 -1.04
CA GLY A 193 13.18 16.78 -2.47
C GLY A 193 14.52 16.50 -3.17
N VAL A 194 15.56 16.12 -2.41
CA VAL A 194 16.89 15.81 -2.96
C VAL A 194 16.85 14.43 -3.60
N GLN A 195 17.10 14.37 -4.92
CA GLN A 195 17.04 13.13 -5.70
C GLN A 195 15.71 12.37 -5.60
N ALA A 196 14.60 13.05 -5.26
CA ALA A 196 13.29 12.43 -5.04
C ALA A 196 12.83 11.56 -6.23
N ARG A 197 13.14 11.97 -7.47
CA ARG A 197 12.80 11.19 -8.67
C ARG A 197 13.57 9.87 -8.72
N LEU A 198 14.87 9.90 -8.46
CA LEU A 198 15.71 8.69 -8.42
C LEU A 198 15.24 7.76 -7.30
N ALA A 199 15.01 8.31 -6.12
CA ALA A 199 14.50 7.57 -4.96
C ALA A 199 13.17 6.87 -5.27
N SER A 200 12.23 7.57 -5.91
CA SER A 200 10.94 7.00 -6.30
C SER A 200 11.09 5.87 -7.33
N ILE A 201 12.01 6.01 -8.30
CA ILE A 201 12.29 4.95 -9.28
C ILE A 201 12.87 3.71 -8.59
N LEU A 202 13.89 3.90 -7.74
CA LEU A 202 14.54 2.79 -7.02
C LEU A 202 13.56 2.08 -6.08
N LEU A 203 12.73 2.84 -5.38
CA LEU A 203 11.68 2.30 -4.52
C LEU A 203 10.65 1.48 -5.33
N THR A 204 10.25 1.98 -6.49
CA THR A 204 9.35 1.26 -7.41
C THR A 204 9.98 -0.06 -7.88
N VAL A 205 11.26 -0.05 -8.26
CA VAL A 205 11.98 -1.27 -8.66
C VAL A 205 12.08 -2.25 -7.50
N MET A 206 12.34 -1.76 -6.30
CA MET A 206 12.40 -2.58 -5.08
C MET A 206 11.04 -3.24 -4.80
N PHE A 207 9.94 -2.51 -4.79
CA PHE A 207 8.60 -3.08 -4.62
C PHE A 207 8.24 -4.06 -5.75
N ALA A 208 8.56 -3.73 -6.99
CA ALA A 208 8.34 -4.63 -8.13
C ALA A 208 9.11 -5.95 -7.98
N SER A 209 10.30 -5.93 -7.36
CA SER A 209 11.08 -7.15 -7.11
C SER A 209 10.45 -8.04 -6.02
N PHE A 210 9.71 -7.47 -5.06
CA PHE A 210 9.04 -8.26 -4.02
C PHE A 210 7.95 -9.18 -4.59
N THR A 211 7.29 -8.77 -5.66
CA THR A 211 6.27 -9.62 -6.28
C THR A 211 6.81 -11.00 -6.67
N PRO A 212 7.84 -11.15 -7.52
CA PRO A 212 8.36 -12.45 -7.89
C PRO A 212 9.22 -13.12 -6.79
N LEU A 213 9.84 -12.34 -5.91
CA LEU A 213 10.77 -12.91 -4.92
C LEU A 213 10.09 -13.30 -3.60
N VAL A 214 9.02 -12.63 -3.23
CA VAL A 214 8.34 -12.80 -1.94
C VAL A 214 6.90 -13.26 -2.15
N HIS A 215 6.08 -12.46 -2.82
CA HIS A 215 4.63 -12.71 -2.87
C HIS A 215 4.25 -13.92 -3.70
N VAL A 216 4.83 -14.10 -4.90
CA VAL A 216 4.53 -15.28 -5.74
C VAL A 216 4.94 -16.58 -5.06
N PRO A 217 6.14 -16.73 -4.46
CA PRO A 217 6.50 -17.93 -3.72
C PRO A 217 5.55 -18.26 -2.57
N ILE A 218 5.12 -17.27 -1.78
CA ILE A 218 4.18 -17.45 -0.68
C ILE A 218 2.85 -17.99 -1.22
N LEU A 219 2.27 -17.35 -2.23
CA LEU A 219 1.02 -17.79 -2.84
C LEU A 219 1.10 -19.24 -3.38
N LEU A 220 2.24 -19.60 -3.98
CA LEU A 220 2.43 -20.96 -4.51
C LEU A 220 2.56 -22.02 -3.40
N VAL A 221 3.09 -21.65 -2.25
CA VAL A 221 3.19 -22.55 -1.08
C VAL A 221 1.80 -22.74 -0.48
N ASP A 222 1.03 -21.69 -0.25
CA ASP A 222 -0.32 -21.76 0.32
C ASP A 222 -1.26 -22.58 -0.57
N VAL A 223 -1.25 -22.34 -1.87
CA VAL A 223 -2.05 -23.13 -2.84
C VAL A 223 -1.67 -24.62 -2.82
N ARG A 224 -0.40 -24.96 -2.61
CA ARG A 224 0.02 -26.37 -2.50
C ARG A 224 -0.46 -27.03 -1.21
N PHE A 225 -0.51 -26.31 -0.09
CA PHE A 225 -1.00 -26.82 1.17
C PHE A 225 -2.50 -27.09 1.15
N ASP A 226 -3.30 -26.23 0.53
CA ASP A 226 -4.75 -26.40 0.39
C ASP A 226 -5.14 -27.60 -0.52
N LEU A 227 -4.25 -28.03 -1.39
CA LEU A 227 -4.46 -29.15 -2.30
C LEU A 227 -4.07 -30.51 -1.68
N LEU A 228 -3.48 -30.54 -0.47
CA LEU A 228 -3.11 -31.80 0.20
C LEU A 228 -4.28 -32.29 1.06
N PRO A 229 -4.78 -33.52 0.87
CA PRO A 229 -5.84 -34.10 1.71
C PRO A 229 -5.35 -34.21 3.16
N GLY A 230 -6.01 -33.48 4.07
CA GLY A 230 -5.74 -33.54 5.53
C GLY A 230 -5.03 -32.30 6.11
N SER A 231 -4.73 -31.29 5.35
CA SER A 231 -4.26 -29.99 5.87
C SER A 231 -5.45 -29.20 6.42
N ALA A 232 -5.85 -29.47 7.67
CA ALA A 232 -6.68 -28.56 8.43
C ALA A 232 -5.88 -27.25 8.59
N GLY A 233 -6.38 -26.18 7.96
CA GLY A 233 -5.77 -24.87 7.79
C GLY A 233 -4.82 -24.41 8.89
N ILE A 234 -3.52 -24.49 8.63
CA ILE A 234 -2.54 -23.66 9.30
C ILE A 234 -2.54 -22.36 8.49
N GLY A 235 -3.52 -21.50 8.78
CA GLY A 235 -3.51 -20.14 8.27
C GLY A 235 -2.25 -19.45 8.76
N PHE A 236 -1.29 -19.25 7.88
CA PHE A 236 -0.23 -18.29 8.11
C PHE A 236 -0.90 -16.91 8.06
N VAL A 237 -1.24 -16.40 9.23
CA VAL A 237 -1.58 -14.99 9.41
C VAL A 237 -0.28 -14.22 9.22
N VAL A 238 -0.07 -13.69 8.04
CA VAL A 238 0.89 -12.62 7.82
C VAL A 238 0.23 -11.36 8.38
N THR A 239 0.51 -11.08 9.65
CA THR A 239 0.22 -9.79 10.30
C THR A 239 1.34 -8.83 9.99
#